data_7c4b6fd74ccd8a8fae213a9a48c1d900
#
_entry.id   7c4b6fd74ccd8a8fae213a9a48c1d900
#
_cell.length_a   1.000
_cell.length_b   1.000
_cell.length_c   1.000
_cell.angle_alpha   90.00
_cell.angle_beta   90.00
_cell.angle_gamma   90.00
#
_symmetry.space_group_name_H-M   'P 1'
#
loop_
_entity.id
_entity.type
_entity.pdbx_description
1 polymer ?
#
loop_
_entity_poly.entity_id
_entity_poly.type
_entity_poly.pdbx_seq_one_letter_code
_entity_poly.pdbx_strand_id
1 'polypeptide(L)'
;MRYIIDHDFHIHSGGSMCSGDPNQTPARILQYGVDEGFAAVALTDHFWDETVPMPMGGWGPDFYGSQNYPHISKNLPLPSHEGIRFLFGAEVDMTLDGTVGISKERLDTMDFALISISHFHCTDFTIRAEDAATPEGRAQVLLDKLELLLTYDLPWHKLGLAHLTGQKLGGGDPAFHCEVLRLVKGERLTHLFKKAAALGVGIELNTATFRFGDDAEEQAVVDFYAHAKECGCQFFFGSDAHREDGFTYHRARGQRMADALGLTEADIFRV
;
A
#
# COMPACT_ATOMS: atom_id res chain seq x y z
N MET A 1 -10.32 -23.67 3.39
CA MET A 1 -10.00 -23.47 4.81
C MET A 1 -9.89 -21.98 5.05
N ARG A 2 -10.40 -21.45 6.17
CA ARG A 2 -10.31 -20.03 6.52
C ARG A 2 -8.84 -19.60 6.58
N TYR A 3 -8.49 -18.47 5.98
CA TYR A 3 -7.16 -17.92 6.05
C TYR A 3 -6.90 -17.32 7.45
N ILE A 4 -5.70 -17.51 7.96
CA ILE A 4 -5.21 -16.87 9.19
C ILE A 4 -4.06 -15.95 8.79
N ILE A 5 -4.15 -14.69 9.17
CA ILE A 5 -3.13 -13.69 8.83
C ILE A 5 -1.75 -14.11 9.35
N ASP A 6 -0.76 -14.14 8.46
CA ASP A 6 0.57 -14.66 8.69
C ASP A 6 1.70 -13.75 8.20
N HIS A 7 1.38 -12.50 7.84
CA HIS A 7 2.37 -11.56 7.34
C HIS A 7 1.93 -10.11 7.53
N ASP A 8 2.93 -9.21 7.41
CA ASP A 8 2.76 -7.75 7.33
C ASP A 8 3.76 -7.22 6.29
N PHE A 9 3.28 -6.77 5.13
CA PHE A 9 4.12 -6.36 4.00
C PHE A 9 4.17 -4.84 3.81
N HIS A 10 3.69 -4.05 4.78
CA HIS A 10 3.75 -2.60 4.72
C HIS A 10 4.13 -2.02 6.10
N ILE A 11 5.43 -1.83 6.31
CA ILE A 11 5.96 -1.31 7.58
C ILE A 11 7.06 -0.28 7.27
N HIS A 12 7.02 0.86 7.95
CA HIS A 12 8.04 1.89 7.87
C HIS A 12 8.99 1.82 9.06
N SER A 13 10.28 2.07 8.80
CA SER A 13 11.26 2.29 9.86
C SER A 13 11.28 3.73 10.36
N GLY A 14 12.05 4.00 11.41
CA GLY A 14 12.36 5.36 11.85
C GLY A 14 13.15 6.19 10.82
N GLY A 15 13.57 5.56 9.71
CA GLY A 15 14.18 6.22 8.56
C GLY A 15 13.17 6.94 7.65
N SER A 16 11.93 6.50 7.60
CA SER A 16 10.88 7.22 6.87
C SER A 16 10.60 8.58 7.50
N MET A 17 10.57 9.63 6.68
CA MET A 17 10.42 11.02 7.13
C MET A 17 9.13 11.26 7.93
N CYS A 18 8.08 10.48 7.65
CA CYS A 18 6.79 10.55 8.35
C CYS A 18 6.71 9.68 9.62
N SER A 19 7.70 8.81 9.89
CA SER A 19 7.68 7.92 11.06
C SER A 19 7.81 8.68 12.38
N GLY A 20 8.84 9.50 12.52
CA GLY A 20 9.12 10.26 13.75
C GLY A 20 9.47 9.40 14.97
N ASP A 21 9.58 8.08 14.84
CA ASP A 21 9.98 7.15 15.91
C ASP A 21 11.37 6.55 15.61
N PRO A 22 12.44 7.05 16.25
CA PRO A 22 13.78 6.54 16.04
C PRO A 22 13.97 5.09 16.54
N ASN A 23 13.04 4.58 17.36
CA ASN A 23 13.08 3.21 17.87
C ASN A 23 12.44 2.21 16.91
N GLN A 24 11.76 2.65 15.86
CA GLN A 24 11.21 1.80 14.81
C GLN A 24 12.35 1.28 13.91
N THR A 25 13.21 0.46 14.47
CA THR A 25 14.38 -0.12 13.79
C THR A 25 14.04 -1.43 13.09
N PRO A 26 14.83 -1.87 12.09
CA PRO A 26 14.66 -3.19 11.47
C PRO A 26 14.63 -4.34 12.50
N ALA A 27 15.47 -4.27 13.56
CA ALA A 27 15.47 -5.28 14.62
C ALA A 27 14.13 -5.34 15.37
N ARG A 28 13.49 -4.19 15.62
CA ARG A 28 12.19 -4.13 16.27
C ARG A 28 11.07 -4.64 15.36
N ILE A 29 11.12 -4.30 14.06
CA ILE A 29 10.17 -4.80 13.07
C ILE A 29 10.25 -6.33 12.98
N LEU A 30 11.45 -6.89 12.95
CA LEU A 30 11.64 -8.34 12.97
C LEU A 30 11.08 -8.96 14.26
N GLN A 31 11.38 -8.36 15.43
CA GLN A 31 10.89 -8.84 16.71
C GLN A 31 9.35 -8.84 16.76
N TYR A 32 8.70 -7.77 16.26
CA TYR A 32 7.25 -7.74 16.10
C TYR A 32 6.73 -8.93 15.27
N GLY A 33 7.33 -9.21 14.13
CA GLY A 33 6.92 -10.35 13.30
C GLY A 33 7.09 -11.70 14.01
N VAL A 34 8.16 -11.84 14.81
CA VAL A 34 8.40 -13.05 15.64
C VAL A 34 7.35 -13.17 16.73
N ASP A 35 7.06 -12.08 17.47
CA ASP A 35 6.10 -12.08 18.58
C ASP A 35 4.67 -12.38 18.09
N GLU A 36 4.32 -11.92 16.89
CA GLU A 36 3.05 -12.21 16.23
C GLU A 36 3.02 -13.61 15.57
N GLY A 37 4.15 -14.30 15.46
CA GLY A 37 4.25 -15.60 14.80
C GLY A 37 3.97 -15.50 13.28
N PHE A 38 4.40 -14.40 12.65
CA PHE A 38 4.27 -14.24 11.21
C PHE A 38 5.31 -15.07 10.45
N ALA A 39 4.93 -15.53 9.26
CA ALA A 39 5.83 -16.18 8.33
C ALA A 39 6.72 -15.18 7.58
N ALA A 40 6.26 -13.94 7.42
CA ALA A 40 7.02 -12.89 6.76
C ALA A 40 6.60 -11.47 7.21
N VAL A 41 7.57 -10.55 7.20
CA VAL A 41 7.36 -9.09 7.29
C VAL A 41 8.17 -8.39 6.22
N ALA A 42 7.73 -7.20 5.79
CA ALA A 42 8.49 -6.38 4.85
C ALA A 42 8.73 -4.97 5.42
N LEU A 43 9.98 -4.51 5.31
CA LEU A 43 10.33 -3.12 5.52
C LEU A 43 10.16 -2.39 4.20
N THR A 44 9.28 -1.39 4.15
CA THR A 44 8.87 -0.67 2.95
C THR A 44 8.85 0.84 3.18
N ASP A 45 10.00 1.39 3.57
CA ASP A 45 10.15 2.84 3.76
C ASP A 45 9.76 3.60 2.49
N HIS A 46 9.23 4.82 2.66
CA HIS A 46 8.99 5.71 1.54
C HIS A 46 10.27 5.93 0.74
N PHE A 47 10.12 5.97 -0.58
CA PHE A 47 11.26 5.93 -1.48
C PHE A 47 10.99 6.66 -2.79
N TRP A 48 12.03 7.33 -3.29
CA TRP A 48 12.12 7.78 -4.67
C TRP A 48 13.50 7.46 -5.24
N ASP A 49 13.52 6.74 -6.34
CA ASP A 49 14.76 6.38 -7.02
C ASP A 49 15.41 7.65 -7.60
N GLU A 50 16.65 7.91 -7.20
CA GLU A 50 17.43 9.06 -7.66
C GLU A 50 17.69 9.07 -9.16
N THR A 51 17.47 7.94 -9.85
CA THR A 51 17.58 7.83 -11.32
C THR A 51 16.29 8.16 -12.04
N VAL A 52 15.17 8.23 -11.32
CA VAL A 52 13.86 8.58 -11.88
C VAL A 52 13.63 10.10 -11.72
N PRO A 53 13.37 10.84 -12.82
CA PRO A 53 13.09 12.27 -12.72
C PRO A 53 11.91 12.53 -11.77
N MET A 54 12.13 13.40 -10.78
CA MET A 54 11.08 13.82 -9.86
C MET A 54 10.43 15.10 -10.37
N PRO A 55 9.09 15.19 -10.42
CA PRO A 55 8.41 16.45 -10.72
C PRO A 55 8.80 17.54 -9.73
N MET A 56 9.08 18.74 -10.24
CA MET A 56 9.60 19.88 -9.47
C MET A 56 8.51 20.70 -8.75
N GLY A 57 7.30 20.21 -8.67
CA GLY A 57 6.16 20.91 -8.06
C GLY A 57 5.57 20.16 -6.88
N GLY A 58 4.76 20.87 -6.11
CA GLY A 58 4.00 20.28 -5.01
C GLY A 58 4.87 19.79 -3.85
N TRP A 59 4.35 18.80 -3.16
CA TRP A 59 4.91 18.27 -1.92
C TRP A 59 6.11 17.31 -2.12
N GLY A 60 6.24 16.68 -3.29
CA GLY A 60 7.18 15.59 -3.54
C GLY A 60 8.65 15.89 -3.29
N PRO A 61 9.24 16.98 -3.84
CA PRO A 61 10.66 17.28 -3.68
C PRO A 61 11.12 17.45 -2.23
N ASP A 62 10.30 18.07 -1.39
CA ASP A 62 10.62 18.30 0.02
C ASP A 62 10.57 16.99 0.82
N PHE A 63 9.67 16.10 0.48
CA PHE A 63 9.51 14.81 1.17
C PHE A 63 10.47 13.74 0.63
N TYR A 64 10.52 13.54 -0.68
CA TYR A 64 11.30 12.46 -1.27
C TYR A 64 12.78 12.79 -1.51
N GLY A 65 13.18 14.05 -1.46
CA GLY A 65 14.55 14.45 -1.78
C GLY A 65 15.64 13.75 -0.94
N SER A 66 15.32 13.34 0.27
CA SER A 66 16.20 12.57 1.16
C SER A 66 15.89 11.09 1.25
N GLN A 67 14.74 10.63 0.73
CA GLN A 67 14.26 9.24 0.83
C GLN A 67 14.63 8.44 -0.43
N ASN A 68 15.93 8.31 -0.68
CA ASN A 68 16.53 7.65 -1.83
C ASN A 68 17.23 6.34 -1.43
N TYR A 69 17.85 5.67 -2.40
CA TYR A 69 18.50 4.37 -2.11
C TYR A 69 19.66 4.47 -1.11
N PRO A 70 20.58 5.45 -1.18
CA PRO A 70 21.57 5.65 -0.12
C PRO A 70 20.96 5.83 1.28
N HIS A 71 19.74 6.34 1.38
CA HIS A 71 19.06 6.51 2.67
C HIS A 71 18.47 5.18 3.17
N ILE A 72 17.59 4.52 2.40
CA ILE A 72 16.90 3.31 2.86
C ILE A 72 17.85 2.11 2.99
N SER A 73 18.91 2.05 2.17
CA SER A 73 19.92 0.98 2.24
C SER A 73 20.75 0.98 3.52
N LYS A 74 20.69 2.03 4.35
CA LYS A 74 21.28 2.04 5.70
C LYS A 74 20.66 0.97 6.62
N ASN A 75 19.47 0.51 6.30
CA ASN A 75 18.80 -0.59 6.99
C ASN A 75 19.41 -1.97 6.66
N LEU A 76 20.29 -2.06 5.65
CA LEU A 76 20.93 -3.31 5.24
C LEU A 76 22.26 -3.56 5.95
N PRO A 77 22.63 -4.83 6.22
CA PRO A 77 21.78 -6.01 6.01
C PRO A 77 20.64 -6.07 7.01
N LEU A 78 19.47 -6.54 6.58
CA LEU A 78 18.36 -6.78 7.50
C LEU A 78 18.74 -7.86 8.53
N PRO A 79 18.28 -7.72 9.79
CA PRO A 79 18.42 -8.80 10.77
C PRO A 79 17.60 -10.02 10.32
N SER A 80 18.00 -11.20 10.78
CA SER A 80 17.35 -12.47 10.45
C SER A 80 16.96 -13.25 11.69
N HIS A 81 15.89 -14.04 11.58
CA HIS A 81 15.44 -14.97 12.60
C HIS A 81 14.92 -16.24 11.91
N GLU A 82 15.16 -17.40 12.52
CA GLU A 82 14.67 -18.67 11.98
C GLU A 82 13.14 -18.71 11.96
N GLY A 83 12.56 -19.16 10.85
CA GLY A 83 11.11 -19.33 10.68
C GLY A 83 10.34 -18.09 10.21
N ILE A 84 11.01 -16.94 10.06
CA ILE A 84 10.40 -15.73 9.48
C ILE A 84 11.25 -15.15 8.37
N ARG A 85 10.63 -14.77 7.26
CA ARG A 85 11.28 -14.01 6.18
C ARG A 85 11.16 -12.52 6.47
N PHE A 86 12.27 -11.80 6.39
CA PHE A 86 12.27 -10.35 6.46
C PHE A 86 12.67 -9.78 5.10
N LEU A 87 11.71 -9.14 4.43
CA LEU A 87 11.84 -8.63 3.07
C LEU A 87 12.31 -7.17 3.10
N PHE A 88 13.25 -6.83 2.22
CA PHE A 88 13.65 -5.46 1.96
C PHE A 88 12.89 -4.91 0.76
N GLY A 89 12.20 -3.80 0.96
CA GLY A 89 11.37 -3.17 -0.06
C GLY A 89 11.27 -1.67 0.08
N ALA A 90 10.29 -1.10 -0.63
CA ALA A 90 10.00 0.33 -0.60
C ALA A 90 8.52 0.60 -0.90
N GLU A 91 8.01 1.74 -0.38
CA GLU A 91 6.77 2.33 -0.85
C GLU A 91 7.08 3.54 -1.73
N VAL A 92 6.54 3.55 -2.96
CA VAL A 92 6.72 4.61 -3.95
C VAL A 92 5.41 5.20 -4.41
N ASP A 93 5.41 6.47 -4.77
CA ASP A 93 4.24 7.12 -5.38
C ASP A 93 4.25 7.06 -6.90
N MET A 94 3.05 7.06 -7.45
CA MET A 94 2.80 7.45 -8.83
C MET A 94 2.32 8.89 -8.87
N THR A 95 3.00 9.73 -9.64
CA THR A 95 2.73 11.17 -9.74
C THR A 95 1.55 11.50 -10.67
N LEU A 96 1.23 12.78 -10.81
CA LEU A 96 0.18 13.31 -11.70
C LEU A 96 0.39 12.95 -13.17
N ASP A 97 1.65 12.96 -13.63
CA ASP A 97 2.02 12.67 -15.02
C ASP A 97 2.23 11.17 -15.29
N GLY A 98 1.97 10.34 -14.28
CA GLY A 98 2.10 8.89 -14.38
C GLY A 98 3.50 8.34 -14.05
N THR A 99 4.45 9.19 -13.68
CA THR A 99 5.78 8.71 -13.27
C THR A 99 5.68 7.89 -12.00
N VAL A 100 6.20 6.67 -12.00
CA VAL A 100 6.35 5.82 -10.80
C VAL A 100 7.76 6.01 -10.25
N GLY A 101 7.86 6.30 -8.95
CA GLY A 101 9.10 6.71 -8.27
C GLY A 101 10.20 5.64 -8.16
N ILE A 102 10.20 4.62 -9.01
CA ILE A 102 11.17 3.54 -8.99
C ILE A 102 11.49 3.02 -10.39
N SER A 103 12.76 2.76 -10.68
CA SER A 103 13.20 2.12 -11.92
C SER A 103 13.13 0.59 -11.83
N LYS A 104 13.13 -0.10 -12.99
CA LYS A 104 13.20 -1.56 -13.03
C LYS A 104 14.49 -2.08 -12.41
N GLU A 105 15.59 -1.42 -12.70
CA GLU A 105 16.92 -1.75 -12.17
C GLU A 105 16.93 -1.67 -10.64
N ARG A 106 16.25 -0.71 -10.08
CA ARG A 106 16.12 -0.58 -8.63
C ARG A 106 15.22 -1.66 -8.05
N LEU A 107 14.11 -1.99 -8.71
CA LEU A 107 13.25 -3.09 -8.30
C LEU A 107 14.00 -4.42 -8.23
N ASP A 108 14.99 -4.65 -9.08
CA ASP A 108 15.81 -5.88 -9.05
C ASP A 108 16.67 -6.00 -7.79
N THR A 109 16.90 -4.90 -7.08
CA THR A 109 17.64 -4.89 -5.80
C THR A 109 16.76 -5.04 -4.56
N MET A 110 15.45 -5.19 -4.75
CA MET A 110 14.46 -5.30 -3.69
C MET A 110 13.68 -6.61 -3.80
N ASP A 111 13.24 -7.12 -2.67
CA ASP A 111 12.37 -8.31 -2.60
C ASP A 111 10.93 -7.97 -2.98
N PHE A 112 10.46 -6.78 -2.59
CA PHE A 112 9.08 -6.34 -2.74
C PHE A 112 9.01 -4.81 -2.87
N ALA A 113 8.01 -4.29 -3.58
CA ALA A 113 7.72 -2.86 -3.55
C ALA A 113 6.20 -2.58 -3.61
N LEU A 114 5.82 -1.50 -2.97
CA LEU A 114 4.46 -0.96 -2.94
C LEU A 114 4.38 0.24 -3.88
N ILE A 115 3.34 0.30 -4.69
CA ILE A 115 3.03 1.47 -5.51
C ILE A 115 1.75 2.10 -4.98
N SER A 116 1.87 3.32 -4.46
CA SER A 116 0.73 4.14 -4.05
C SER A 116 0.22 4.98 -5.21
N ILE A 117 -1.09 4.86 -5.47
CA ILE A 117 -1.82 5.70 -6.42
C ILE A 117 -2.90 6.52 -5.72
N SER A 118 -2.97 6.46 -4.38
CA SER A 118 -4.06 6.98 -3.54
C SER A 118 -3.63 8.03 -2.51
N HIS A 119 -2.38 8.51 -2.53
CA HIS A 119 -1.89 9.58 -1.64
C HIS A 119 -2.45 10.95 -2.05
N PHE A 120 -3.77 11.11 -2.02
CA PHE A 120 -4.48 12.32 -2.46
C PHE A 120 -4.39 13.52 -1.51
N HIS A 121 -3.64 13.38 -0.43
CA HIS A 121 -3.21 14.51 0.39
C HIS A 121 -1.97 15.23 -0.17
N CYS A 122 -1.27 14.61 -1.12
CA CYS A 122 -0.08 15.17 -1.78
C CYS A 122 -0.51 15.95 -3.04
N THR A 123 -1.25 17.06 -2.84
CA THR A 123 -1.74 17.90 -3.94
C THR A 123 -0.59 18.47 -4.77
N ASP A 124 -0.82 18.60 -6.07
CA ASP A 124 0.13 19.05 -7.08
C ASP A 124 1.35 18.14 -7.27
N PHE A 125 1.34 16.97 -6.62
CA PHE A 125 2.30 15.90 -6.83
C PHE A 125 1.63 14.61 -7.29
N THR A 126 0.62 14.12 -6.56
CA THR A 126 -0.12 12.89 -6.90
C THR A 126 -1.52 13.16 -7.46
N ILE A 127 -2.12 14.27 -7.14
CA ILE A 127 -3.45 14.71 -7.59
C ILE A 127 -3.48 16.23 -7.72
N ARG A 128 -4.23 16.78 -8.69
CA ARG A 128 -4.44 18.23 -8.78
C ARG A 128 -5.36 18.71 -7.66
N ALA A 129 -5.16 19.96 -7.22
CA ALA A 129 -5.97 20.52 -6.14
C ALA A 129 -7.47 20.56 -6.48
N GLU A 130 -7.83 20.88 -7.75
CA GLU A 130 -9.21 20.88 -8.22
C GLU A 130 -9.86 19.49 -8.20
N ASP A 131 -9.13 18.43 -8.59
CA ASP A 131 -9.61 17.06 -8.58
C ASP A 131 -9.72 16.51 -7.14
N ALA A 132 -8.81 16.93 -6.26
CA ALA A 132 -8.81 16.56 -4.85
C ALA A 132 -9.99 17.16 -4.07
N ALA A 133 -10.64 18.20 -4.58
CA ALA A 133 -11.71 18.95 -3.90
C ALA A 133 -13.07 18.23 -3.91
N THR A 134 -13.27 17.25 -4.82
CA THR A 134 -14.55 16.56 -4.99
C THR A 134 -14.44 15.04 -4.94
N PRO A 135 -15.46 14.30 -4.49
CA PRO A 135 -15.47 12.84 -4.56
C PRO A 135 -15.35 12.32 -5.99
N GLU A 136 -15.98 12.95 -6.95
CA GLU A 136 -15.93 12.60 -8.37
C GLU A 136 -14.52 12.75 -8.94
N GLY A 137 -13.82 13.85 -8.63
CA GLY A 137 -12.45 14.08 -9.05
C GLY A 137 -11.52 13.02 -8.52
N ARG A 138 -11.59 12.70 -7.22
CA ARG A 138 -10.77 11.64 -6.61
C ARG A 138 -11.07 10.26 -7.17
N ALA A 139 -12.34 9.92 -7.36
CA ALA A 139 -12.74 8.64 -7.94
C ALA A 139 -12.22 8.50 -9.37
N GLN A 140 -12.34 9.55 -10.20
CA GLN A 140 -11.85 9.56 -11.56
C GLN A 140 -10.33 9.41 -11.60
N VAL A 141 -9.59 10.20 -10.82
CA VAL A 141 -8.11 10.13 -10.76
C VAL A 141 -7.64 8.76 -10.30
N LEU A 142 -8.29 8.14 -9.30
CA LEU A 142 -7.93 6.80 -8.86
C LEU A 142 -8.07 5.77 -9.98
N LEU A 143 -9.18 5.82 -10.72
CA LEU A 143 -9.40 4.91 -11.85
C LEU A 143 -8.43 5.17 -13.00
N ASP A 144 -8.14 6.44 -13.33
CA ASP A 144 -7.21 6.81 -14.39
C ASP A 144 -5.79 6.35 -14.08
N LYS A 145 -5.34 6.56 -12.84
CA LYS A 145 -4.01 6.12 -12.38
C LYS A 145 -3.89 4.60 -12.38
N LEU A 146 -4.91 3.90 -11.88
CA LEU A 146 -4.92 2.43 -11.92
C LEU A 146 -4.87 1.92 -13.36
N GLU A 147 -5.67 2.49 -14.27
CA GLU A 147 -5.69 2.10 -15.67
C GLU A 147 -4.33 2.32 -16.34
N LEU A 148 -3.72 3.49 -16.13
CA LEU A 148 -2.40 3.82 -16.67
C LEU A 148 -1.32 2.91 -16.07
N LEU A 149 -1.27 2.74 -14.75
CA LEU A 149 -0.28 1.92 -14.07
C LEU A 149 -0.28 0.49 -14.59
N LEU A 150 -1.46 -0.11 -14.76
CA LEU A 150 -1.59 -1.48 -15.26
C LEU A 150 -1.19 -1.64 -16.75
N THR A 151 -0.80 -0.58 -17.46
CA THR A 151 -0.20 -0.67 -18.80
C THR A 151 1.31 -0.80 -18.78
N TYR A 152 1.94 -0.56 -17.63
CA TYR A 152 3.40 -0.57 -17.53
C TYR A 152 3.96 -1.99 -17.53
N ASP A 153 5.13 -2.14 -18.11
CA ASP A 153 5.88 -3.40 -18.08
C ASP A 153 6.73 -3.45 -16.80
N LEU A 154 6.14 -4.00 -15.74
CA LEU A 154 6.72 -4.10 -14.38
C LEU A 154 6.75 -5.55 -13.90
N PRO A 155 7.64 -5.90 -12.95
CA PRO A 155 7.71 -7.24 -12.37
C PRO A 155 6.58 -7.46 -11.33
N TRP A 156 5.33 -7.57 -11.81
CA TRP A 156 4.11 -7.58 -11.00
C TRP A 156 4.09 -8.61 -9.87
N HIS A 157 4.80 -9.73 -10.03
CA HIS A 157 4.88 -10.81 -9.03
C HIS A 157 5.54 -10.40 -7.70
N LYS A 158 6.20 -9.25 -7.66
CA LYS A 158 6.80 -8.68 -6.44
C LYS A 158 6.33 -7.25 -6.16
N LEU A 159 5.18 -6.87 -6.72
CA LEU A 159 4.60 -5.54 -6.52
C LEU A 159 3.24 -5.61 -5.86
N GLY A 160 2.97 -4.65 -5.00
CA GLY A 160 1.69 -4.44 -4.35
C GLY A 160 1.11 -3.06 -4.67
N LEU A 161 -0.21 -2.98 -4.80
CA LEU A 161 -0.94 -1.72 -4.83
C LEU A 161 -1.28 -1.30 -3.39
N ALA A 162 -0.67 -0.22 -2.92
CA ALA A 162 -0.81 0.25 -1.55
C ALA A 162 -2.18 0.90 -1.31
N HIS A 163 -2.79 0.55 -0.18
CA HIS A 163 -3.95 1.21 0.46
C HIS A 163 -4.96 1.88 -0.49
N LEU A 164 -5.46 1.17 -1.51
CA LEU A 164 -6.43 1.69 -2.49
C LEU A 164 -7.69 2.31 -1.87
N THR A 165 -8.04 1.90 -0.65
CA THR A 165 -9.14 2.44 0.14
C THR A 165 -8.66 3.23 1.36
N GLY A 166 -7.44 3.75 1.33
CA GLY A 166 -6.85 4.50 2.44
C GLY A 166 -7.66 5.76 2.78
N GLN A 167 -7.70 6.14 4.07
CA GLN A 167 -8.44 7.34 4.52
C GLN A 167 -7.96 8.64 3.85
N LYS A 168 -6.73 8.67 3.33
CA LYS A 168 -6.21 9.79 2.54
C LYS A 168 -7.00 10.01 1.25
N LEU A 169 -7.64 8.96 0.73
CA LEU A 169 -8.59 9.05 -0.38
C LEU A 169 -9.80 9.94 -0.02
N GLY A 170 -10.26 9.92 1.23
CA GLY A 170 -11.37 10.71 1.75
C GLY A 170 -10.97 12.04 2.40
N GLY A 171 -9.67 12.40 2.42
CA GLY A 171 -9.23 13.63 3.08
C GLY A 171 -9.46 13.66 4.61
N GLY A 172 -9.76 12.51 5.22
CA GLY A 172 -10.05 12.37 6.65
C GLY A 172 -11.55 12.55 7.00
N ASP A 173 -12.43 12.79 6.03
CA ASP A 173 -13.89 12.81 6.19
C ASP A 173 -14.49 11.47 5.78
N PRO A 174 -15.10 10.68 6.71
CA PRO A 174 -15.69 9.38 6.41
C PRO A 174 -16.83 9.45 5.38
N ALA A 175 -17.66 10.49 5.41
CA ALA A 175 -18.77 10.63 4.46
C ALA A 175 -18.26 10.88 3.04
N PHE A 176 -17.24 11.75 2.92
CA PHE A 176 -16.55 12.00 1.65
C PHE A 176 -15.87 10.72 1.15
N HIS A 177 -15.19 9.97 2.03
CA HIS A 177 -14.54 8.70 1.70
C HIS A 177 -15.53 7.66 1.16
N CYS A 178 -16.67 7.47 1.86
CA CYS A 178 -17.75 6.61 1.40
C CYS A 178 -18.24 7.00 0.00
N GLU A 179 -18.38 8.30 -0.27
CA GLU A 179 -18.85 8.76 -1.59
C GLU A 179 -17.82 8.47 -2.68
N VAL A 180 -16.52 8.71 -2.44
CA VAL A 180 -15.46 8.31 -3.39
C VAL A 180 -15.54 6.83 -3.70
N LEU A 181 -15.62 5.95 -2.67
CA LEU A 181 -15.70 4.50 -2.87
C LEU A 181 -16.96 4.06 -3.62
N ARG A 182 -18.09 4.76 -3.41
CA ARG A 182 -19.33 4.50 -4.17
C ARG A 182 -19.22 4.88 -5.64
N LEU A 183 -18.42 5.90 -5.96
CA LEU A 183 -18.17 6.32 -7.33
C LEU A 183 -17.14 5.43 -8.05
N VAL A 184 -16.19 4.87 -7.29
CA VAL A 184 -15.19 3.90 -7.81
C VAL A 184 -15.85 2.53 -7.92
N LYS A 185 -16.71 2.33 -8.93
CA LYS A 185 -17.45 1.08 -9.19
C LYS A 185 -17.80 0.90 -10.67
N GLY A 186 -18.47 -0.19 -10.97
CA GLY A 186 -19.01 -0.47 -12.31
C GLY A 186 -18.05 -1.19 -13.24
N GLU A 187 -18.37 -1.21 -14.53
CA GLU A 187 -17.67 -2.01 -15.53
C GLU A 187 -16.19 -1.65 -15.67
N ARG A 188 -15.85 -0.37 -15.53
CA ARG A 188 -14.46 0.09 -15.61
C ARG A 188 -13.61 -0.52 -14.49
N LEU A 189 -14.06 -0.43 -13.24
CA LEU A 189 -13.35 -1.03 -12.11
C LEU A 189 -13.25 -2.55 -12.26
N THR A 190 -14.33 -3.21 -12.69
CA THR A 190 -14.34 -4.66 -12.97
C THR A 190 -13.26 -5.04 -14.00
N HIS A 191 -13.13 -4.25 -15.08
CA HIS A 191 -12.09 -4.47 -16.09
C HIS A 191 -10.68 -4.30 -15.51
N LEU A 192 -10.46 -3.26 -14.70
CA LEU A 192 -9.17 -2.97 -14.08
C LEU A 192 -8.77 -4.05 -13.07
N PHE A 193 -9.68 -4.52 -12.23
CA PHE A 193 -9.39 -5.62 -11.31
C PHE A 193 -9.09 -6.93 -12.03
N LYS A 194 -9.83 -7.27 -13.09
CA LYS A 194 -9.50 -8.45 -13.91
C LYS A 194 -8.12 -8.32 -14.56
N LYS A 195 -7.72 -7.14 -14.99
CA LYS A 195 -6.39 -6.88 -15.52
C LYS A 195 -5.31 -7.00 -14.44
N ALA A 196 -5.54 -6.44 -13.24
CA ALA A 196 -4.66 -6.57 -12.09
C ALA A 196 -4.46 -8.04 -11.69
N ALA A 197 -5.55 -8.81 -11.62
CA ALA A 197 -5.50 -10.25 -11.36
C ALA A 197 -4.70 -11.01 -12.43
N ALA A 198 -4.90 -10.69 -13.71
CA ALA A 198 -4.15 -11.32 -14.82
C ALA A 198 -2.66 -10.99 -14.80
N LEU A 199 -2.26 -9.82 -14.32
CA LEU A 199 -0.88 -9.41 -14.14
C LEU A 199 -0.24 -10.03 -12.88
N GLY A 200 -1.05 -10.49 -11.92
CA GLY A 200 -0.57 -11.07 -10.66
C GLY A 200 -0.03 -10.05 -9.66
N VAL A 201 -0.49 -8.79 -9.73
CA VAL A 201 -0.14 -7.78 -8.72
C VAL A 201 -0.94 -8.00 -7.44
N GLY A 202 -0.27 -7.86 -6.27
CA GLY A 202 -0.95 -7.91 -4.98
C GLY A 202 -1.77 -6.65 -4.70
N ILE A 203 -2.94 -6.80 -4.05
CA ILE A 203 -3.72 -5.67 -3.56
C ILE A 203 -3.63 -5.65 -2.03
N GLU A 204 -3.24 -4.51 -1.47
CA GLU A 204 -3.12 -4.34 -0.04
C GLU A 204 -4.48 -4.28 0.66
N LEU A 205 -4.61 -5.08 1.71
CA LEU A 205 -5.60 -4.92 2.76
C LEU A 205 -4.94 -4.15 3.92
N ASN A 206 -5.00 -2.81 3.84
CA ASN A 206 -4.32 -1.93 4.78
C ASN A 206 -5.11 -1.83 6.09
N THR A 207 -4.50 -2.25 7.20
CA THR A 207 -5.16 -2.33 8.50
C THR A 207 -5.13 -1.03 9.30
N ALA A 208 -4.31 -0.04 8.89
CA ALA A 208 -4.34 1.29 9.50
C ALA A 208 -5.65 2.00 9.23
N THR A 209 -6.24 1.75 8.07
CA THR A 209 -7.46 2.41 7.60
C THR A 209 -8.75 1.68 8.00
N PHE A 210 -8.66 0.41 8.36
CA PHE A 210 -9.81 -0.42 8.73
C PHE A 210 -10.04 -0.37 10.24
N ARG A 211 -10.82 0.60 10.71
CA ARG A 211 -10.90 0.96 12.14
C ARG A 211 -12.09 0.39 12.90
N PHE A 212 -13.06 -0.24 12.22
CA PHE A 212 -14.29 -0.77 12.84
C PHE A 212 -15.07 0.26 13.67
N GLY A 213 -15.15 1.51 13.20
CA GLY A 213 -15.76 2.59 13.94
C GLY A 213 -16.98 3.22 13.29
N ASP A 214 -17.08 3.12 11.96
CA ASP A 214 -18.24 3.58 11.18
C ASP A 214 -18.70 2.45 10.25
N ASP A 215 -19.88 1.94 10.47
CA ASP A 215 -20.41 0.79 9.74
C ASP A 215 -20.56 1.06 8.23
N ALA A 216 -20.83 2.30 7.84
CA ALA A 216 -21.02 2.65 6.43
C ALA A 216 -19.67 2.76 5.68
N GLU A 217 -18.64 3.35 6.32
CA GLU A 217 -17.29 3.43 5.76
C GLU A 217 -16.67 2.04 5.67
N GLU A 218 -16.79 1.25 6.74
CA GLU A 218 -16.29 -0.13 6.78
C GLU A 218 -16.95 -0.99 5.70
N GLN A 219 -18.27 -0.90 5.53
CA GLN A 219 -18.99 -1.64 4.52
C GLN A 219 -18.55 -1.24 3.10
N ALA A 220 -18.34 0.05 2.83
CA ALA A 220 -17.86 0.52 1.53
C ALA A 220 -16.46 -0.03 1.19
N VAL A 221 -15.56 -0.13 2.18
CA VAL A 221 -14.24 -0.75 2.04
C VAL A 221 -14.36 -2.26 1.78
N VAL A 222 -15.22 -2.95 2.54
CA VAL A 222 -15.46 -4.39 2.35
C VAL A 222 -16.03 -4.66 0.96
N ASP A 223 -17.01 -3.87 0.51
CA ASP A 223 -17.63 -4.02 -0.82
C ASP A 223 -16.60 -3.83 -1.95
N PHE A 224 -15.70 -2.85 -1.80
CA PHE A 224 -14.63 -2.61 -2.77
C PHE A 224 -13.70 -3.83 -2.91
N TYR A 225 -13.22 -4.39 -1.80
CA TYR A 225 -12.32 -5.54 -1.83
C TYR A 225 -13.05 -6.86 -2.15
N ALA A 226 -14.32 -7.02 -1.77
CA ALA A 226 -15.14 -8.15 -2.20
C ALA A 226 -15.26 -8.18 -3.74
N HIS A 227 -15.45 -7.01 -4.36
CA HIS A 227 -15.48 -6.90 -5.81
C HIS A 227 -14.11 -7.24 -6.45
N ALA A 228 -12.99 -6.79 -5.85
CA ALA A 228 -11.66 -7.18 -6.31
C ALA A 228 -11.45 -8.71 -6.23
N LYS A 229 -11.88 -9.33 -5.13
CA LYS A 229 -11.84 -10.79 -4.96
C LYS A 229 -12.67 -11.53 -6.02
N GLU A 230 -13.89 -11.08 -6.30
CA GLU A 230 -14.75 -11.64 -7.36
C GLU A 230 -14.08 -11.55 -8.74
N CYS A 231 -13.21 -10.56 -8.96
CA CYS A 231 -12.43 -10.40 -10.17
C CYS A 231 -11.16 -11.29 -10.21
N GLY A 232 -10.85 -12.02 -9.13
CA GLY A 232 -9.71 -12.93 -9.05
C GLY A 232 -8.41 -12.26 -8.56
N CYS A 233 -8.48 -11.05 -7.97
CA CYS A 233 -7.32 -10.41 -7.37
C CYS A 233 -6.83 -11.18 -6.14
N GLN A 234 -5.51 -11.13 -5.91
CA GLN A 234 -4.87 -11.66 -4.70
C GLN A 234 -4.49 -10.52 -3.75
N PHE A 235 -4.50 -10.81 -2.46
CA PHE A 235 -4.35 -9.82 -1.41
C PHE A 235 -3.15 -10.10 -0.51
N PHE A 236 -2.57 -9.03 0.03
CA PHE A 236 -1.65 -9.10 1.14
C PHE A 236 -2.07 -8.09 2.22
N PHE A 237 -1.57 -8.29 3.44
CA PHE A 237 -1.87 -7.41 4.57
C PHE A 237 -0.71 -6.46 4.84
N GLY A 238 -1.04 -5.20 5.13
CA GLY A 238 -0.10 -4.17 5.52
C GLY A 238 -0.63 -3.39 6.73
N SER A 239 0.22 -3.18 7.74
CA SER A 239 -0.10 -2.32 8.88
C SER A 239 0.04 -0.85 8.57
N ASP A 240 0.94 -0.50 7.65
CA ASP A 240 1.39 0.87 7.42
C ASP A 240 1.90 1.53 8.71
N ALA A 241 2.53 0.69 9.55
CA ALA A 241 2.98 1.10 10.86
C ALA A 241 4.23 1.98 10.76
N HIS A 242 4.12 3.21 11.25
CA HIS A 242 5.21 4.16 11.37
C HIS A 242 5.82 4.21 12.77
N ARG A 243 5.20 3.53 13.73
CA ARG A 243 5.58 3.41 15.15
C ARG A 243 4.90 2.20 15.77
N GLU A 244 5.30 1.88 16.99
CA GLU A 244 4.85 0.69 17.75
C GLU A 244 3.34 0.54 17.85
N ASP A 245 2.62 1.63 18.04
CA ASP A 245 1.16 1.60 18.18
C ASP A 245 0.46 1.10 16.91
N GLY A 246 1.09 1.26 15.72
CA GLY A 246 0.61 0.71 14.45
C GLY A 246 0.56 -0.83 14.42
N PHE A 247 1.42 -1.51 15.19
CA PHE A 247 1.44 -2.97 15.27
C PHE A 247 0.28 -3.54 16.09
N THR A 248 -0.19 -2.80 17.09
CA THR A 248 -1.15 -3.28 18.11
C THR A 248 -2.44 -3.84 17.52
N TYR A 249 -2.87 -3.30 16.38
CA TYR A 249 -4.17 -3.64 15.80
C TYR A 249 -4.07 -4.49 14.53
N HIS A 250 -2.87 -4.66 13.99
CA HIS A 250 -2.70 -5.26 12.65
C HIS A 250 -3.32 -6.65 12.55
N ARG A 251 -2.90 -7.58 13.42
CA ARG A 251 -3.41 -8.96 13.41
C ARG A 251 -4.93 -9.02 13.59
N ALA A 252 -5.48 -8.30 14.57
CA ALA A 252 -6.91 -8.35 14.86
C ALA A 252 -7.75 -7.76 13.72
N ARG A 253 -7.34 -6.60 13.19
CA ARG A 253 -8.03 -5.94 12.07
C ARG A 253 -7.88 -6.74 10.78
N GLY A 254 -6.66 -7.20 10.47
CA GLY A 254 -6.40 -8.01 9.29
C GLY A 254 -7.21 -9.32 9.31
N GLN A 255 -7.30 -10.00 10.45
CA GLN A 255 -8.11 -11.21 10.57
C GLN A 255 -9.60 -10.91 10.35
N ARG A 256 -10.10 -9.79 10.88
CA ARG A 256 -11.49 -9.39 10.66
C ARG A 256 -11.76 -9.07 9.19
N MET A 257 -10.84 -8.41 8.48
CA MET A 257 -10.95 -8.21 7.02
C MET A 257 -10.95 -9.54 6.28
N ALA A 258 -10.01 -10.45 6.61
CA ALA A 258 -9.96 -11.77 6.01
C ALA A 258 -11.27 -12.54 6.17
N ASP A 259 -11.88 -12.45 7.36
CA ASP A 259 -13.16 -13.08 7.65
C ASP A 259 -14.33 -12.46 6.91
N ALA A 260 -14.41 -11.13 6.89
CA ALA A 260 -15.46 -10.39 6.19
C ALA A 260 -15.44 -10.70 4.68
N LEU A 261 -14.25 -10.85 4.10
CA LEU A 261 -14.06 -11.18 2.69
C LEU A 261 -14.09 -12.70 2.42
N GLY A 262 -14.12 -13.55 3.47
CA GLY A 262 -14.06 -15.00 3.33
C GLY A 262 -12.81 -15.48 2.60
N LEU A 263 -11.63 -14.91 2.96
CA LEU A 263 -10.38 -15.24 2.29
C LEU A 263 -9.89 -16.66 2.62
N THR A 264 -9.23 -17.25 1.64
CA THR A 264 -8.54 -18.54 1.69
C THR A 264 -7.09 -18.37 1.23
N GLU A 265 -6.26 -19.40 1.36
CA GLU A 265 -4.87 -19.37 0.87
C GLU A 265 -4.74 -19.02 -0.62
N ALA A 266 -5.74 -19.39 -1.42
CA ALA A 266 -5.72 -19.11 -2.85
C ALA A 266 -5.91 -17.61 -3.17
N ASP A 267 -6.47 -16.86 -2.23
CA ASP A 267 -6.71 -15.42 -2.38
C ASP A 267 -5.50 -14.57 -1.92
N ILE A 268 -4.43 -15.22 -1.40
CA ILE A 268 -3.30 -14.51 -0.80
C ILE A 268 -2.15 -14.36 -1.80
N PHE A 269 -1.72 -13.10 -1.97
CA PHE A 269 -0.50 -12.77 -2.70
C PHE A 269 0.73 -13.17 -1.89
N ARG A 270 1.67 -13.83 -2.54
CA ARG A 270 2.93 -14.28 -1.94
C ARG A 270 4.13 -13.72 -2.72
N VAL A 271 5.09 -13.16 -2.01
CA VAL A 271 6.38 -12.68 -2.54
C VAL A 271 7.41 -13.80 -2.56
#